data_80157ad9ecdef61cdb48c220aa499f5f
#
_entry.id   80157ad9ecdef61cdb48c220aa499f5f
#
_cell.length_a   1.000
_cell.length_b   1.000
_cell.length_c   1.000
_cell.angle_alpha   90.00
_cell.angle_beta   90.00
_cell.angle_gamma   90.00
#
_symmetry.space_group_name_H-M   'P 1'
#
loop_
_entity.id
_entity.type
_entity.pdbx_description
1 polymer ?
#
loop_
_entity_poly.entity_id
_entity_poly.type
_entity_poly.pdbx_seq_one_letter_code
_entity_poly.pdbx_strand_id
1 'polypeptide(L)'
;MTDDEFIAHLLQHERLLHSISVTFARGDADAEKDIYQEILYNLWRTRNRYNGQCSPKNWLYRVGLNTAISLWRQEKKRVETTPITPLMEETIPDEPSNTLYNELYQLIDLLSKDDQALVYLSVDGATEEEMADILGISQTTVGVRIHRVKQKLVKLKQ
;
A
#
# COMPACT_ATOMS: atom_id res chain seq x y z
N MET A 1 -8.46 2.60 24.01
CA MET A 1 -9.55 2.79 23.04
C MET A 1 -10.56 1.67 23.21
N THR A 2 -11.83 2.03 23.36
CA THR A 2 -12.92 1.06 23.46
C THR A 2 -13.26 0.53 22.06
N ASP A 3 -13.99 -0.59 22.01
CA ASP A 3 -14.44 -1.15 20.72
C ASP A 3 -15.35 -0.16 19.97
N ASP A 4 -16.20 0.57 20.69
CA ASP A 4 -17.08 1.57 20.09
C ASP A 4 -16.28 2.73 19.48
N GLU A 5 -15.25 3.19 20.17
CA GLU A 5 -14.36 4.23 19.67
C GLU A 5 -13.60 3.75 18.43
N PHE A 6 -13.14 2.50 18.44
CA PHE A 6 -12.46 1.90 17.31
C PHE A 6 -13.37 1.86 16.06
N ILE A 7 -14.62 1.42 16.24
CA ILE A 7 -15.59 1.36 15.14
C ILE A 7 -15.88 2.78 14.62
N ALA A 8 -15.99 3.76 15.49
CA ALA A 8 -16.19 5.16 15.10
C ALA A 8 -15.02 5.66 14.22
N HIS A 9 -13.79 5.35 14.60
CA HIS A 9 -12.62 5.73 13.79
C HIS A 9 -12.60 5.00 12.45
N LEU A 10 -12.96 3.72 12.39
CA LEU A 10 -13.07 2.99 11.14
C LEU A 10 -14.05 3.65 10.18
N LEU A 11 -15.24 4.01 10.67
CA LEU A 11 -16.25 4.65 9.85
C LEU A 11 -15.83 6.03 9.38
N GLN A 12 -15.14 6.78 10.24
CA GLN A 12 -14.64 8.11 9.90
C GLN A 12 -13.58 8.06 8.79
N HIS A 13 -12.77 7.01 8.75
CA HIS A 13 -11.66 6.88 7.81
C HIS A 13 -11.86 5.78 6.77
N GLU A 14 -13.11 5.42 6.51
CA GLU A 14 -13.47 4.37 5.56
C GLU A 14 -12.93 4.66 4.15
N ARG A 15 -13.01 5.91 3.70
CA ARG A 15 -12.53 6.31 2.37
C ARG A 15 -11.03 6.09 2.21
N LEU A 16 -10.28 6.36 3.27
CA LEU A 16 -8.83 6.17 3.25
C LEU A 16 -8.48 4.69 3.08
N LEU A 17 -9.13 3.81 3.83
CA LEU A 17 -8.90 2.38 3.74
C LEU A 17 -9.34 1.81 2.39
N HIS A 18 -10.45 2.31 1.87
CA HIS A 18 -10.93 1.92 0.56
C HIS A 18 -9.97 2.36 -0.54
N SER A 19 -9.44 3.58 -0.46
CA SER A 19 -8.46 4.10 -1.41
C SER A 19 -7.19 3.25 -1.47
N ILE A 20 -6.71 2.78 -0.32
CA ILE A 20 -5.58 1.85 -0.27
C ILE A 20 -5.91 0.57 -1.04
N SER A 21 -7.09 0.01 -0.80
CA SER A 21 -7.53 -1.23 -1.45
C SER A 21 -7.61 -1.09 -2.96
N VAL A 22 -8.18 0.02 -3.44
CA VAL A 22 -8.29 0.32 -4.87
C VAL A 22 -6.90 0.40 -5.51
N THR A 23 -5.98 1.11 -4.87
CA THR A 23 -4.64 1.32 -5.41
C THR A 23 -3.89 0.00 -5.58
N PHE A 24 -3.91 -0.86 -4.57
CA PHE A 24 -3.14 -2.11 -4.61
C PHE A 24 -3.87 -3.24 -5.33
N ALA A 25 -5.14 -3.08 -5.64
CA ALA A 25 -5.90 -4.04 -6.45
C ALA A 25 -5.61 -3.92 -7.95
N ARG A 26 -5.06 -2.79 -8.38
CA ARG A 26 -4.63 -2.58 -9.77
C ARG A 26 -5.71 -2.88 -10.80
N GLY A 27 -6.95 -2.46 -10.52
CA GLY A 27 -8.09 -2.62 -11.43
C GLY A 27 -8.87 -3.92 -11.30
N ASP A 28 -8.48 -4.81 -10.39
CA ASP A 28 -9.17 -6.07 -10.14
C ASP A 28 -10.20 -5.87 -9.01
N ALA A 29 -11.49 -5.92 -9.33
CA ALA A 29 -12.56 -5.68 -8.36
C ALA A 29 -12.60 -6.74 -7.25
N ASP A 30 -12.30 -7.99 -7.57
CA ASP A 30 -12.27 -9.07 -6.57
C ASP A 30 -11.08 -8.89 -5.62
N ALA A 31 -9.91 -8.53 -6.16
CA ALA A 31 -8.74 -8.24 -5.34
C ALA A 31 -8.99 -7.04 -4.41
N GLU A 32 -9.70 -6.02 -4.89
CA GLU A 32 -10.06 -4.86 -4.09
C GLU A 32 -10.86 -5.26 -2.85
N LYS A 33 -11.86 -6.11 -3.03
CA LYS A 33 -12.70 -6.60 -1.92
C LYS A 33 -11.87 -7.44 -0.94
N ASP A 34 -11.02 -8.30 -1.45
CA ASP A 34 -10.17 -9.16 -0.61
C ASP A 34 -9.20 -8.35 0.22
N ILE A 35 -8.56 -7.34 -0.38
CA ILE A 35 -7.63 -6.45 0.32
C ILE A 35 -8.38 -5.68 1.42
N TYR A 36 -9.54 -5.11 1.09
CA TYR A 36 -10.34 -4.35 2.04
C TYR A 36 -10.74 -5.21 3.25
N GLN A 37 -11.24 -6.42 3.00
CA GLN A 37 -11.61 -7.34 4.06
C GLN A 37 -10.43 -7.71 4.94
N GLU A 38 -9.28 -7.96 4.34
CA GLU A 38 -8.06 -8.30 5.08
C GLU A 38 -7.58 -7.14 5.93
N ILE A 39 -7.67 -5.90 5.42
CA ILE A 39 -7.35 -4.70 6.19
C ILE A 39 -8.26 -4.61 7.41
N LEU A 40 -9.57 -4.75 7.23
CA LEU A 40 -10.52 -4.70 8.33
C LEU A 40 -10.27 -5.79 9.36
N TYR A 41 -9.98 -7.01 8.89
CA TYR A 41 -9.67 -8.13 9.76
C TYR A 41 -8.42 -7.87 10.59
N ASN A 42 -7.35 -7.38 9.96
CA ASN A 42 -6.11 -7.09 10.67
C ASN A 42 -6.27 -5.95 11.67
N LEU A 43 -7.04 -4.92 11.32
CA LEU A 43 -7.34 -3.83 12.24
C LEU A 43 -8.10 -4.34 13.45
N TRP A 44 -9.13 -5.15 13.25
CA TRP A 44 -9.90 -5.71 14.34
C TRP A 44 -9.04 -6.60 15.23
N ARG A 45 -8.27 -7.48 14.63
CA ARG A 45 -7.40 -8.42 15.34
C ARG A 45 -6.35 -7.70 16.20
N THR A 46 -5.83 -6.57 15.71
CA THR A 46 -4.75 -5.84 16.39
C THR A 46 -5.22 -4.59 17.12
N ARG A 47 -6.52 -4.37 17.25
CA ARG A 47 -7.06 -3.15 17.85
C ARG A 47 -6.56 -2.88 19.26
N ASN A 48 -6.28 -3.92 20.04
CA ASN A 48 -5.78 -3.78 21.41
C ASN A 48 -4.30 -3.43 21.48
N ARG A 49 -3.59 -3.48 20.36
CA ARG A 49 -2.17 -3.08 20.28
C ARG A 49 -2.00 -1.58 20.14
N TYR A 50 -3.06 -0.88 19.79
CA TYR A 50 -3.00 0.57 19.70
C TYR A 50 -2.89 1.15 21.11
N ASN A 51 -1.81 1.92 21.36
CA ASN A 51 -1.52 2.48 22.68
C ASN A 51 -1.31 4.00 22.64
N GLY A 52 -1.79 4.68 21.58
CA GLY A 52 -1.65 6.13 21.47
C GLY A 52 -0.32 6.60 20.90
N GLN A 53 0.53 5.71 20.39
CA GLN A 53 1.83 6.05 19.84
C GLN A 53 1.75 6.98 18.61
N CYS A 54 0.61 7.01 17.95
CA CYS A 54 0.32 7.93 16.84
C CYS A 54 -1.18 8.22 16.86
N SER A 55 -1.66 9.12 15.98
CA SER A 55 -3.10 9.38 15.90
C SER A 55 -3.84 8.13 15.43
N PRO A 56 -5.14 7.97 15.79
CA PRO A 56 -5.92 6.84 15.30
C PRO A 56 -5.93 6.74 13.79
N LYS A 57 -6.08 7.86 13.07
CA LYS A 57 -6.04 7.91 11.62
C LYS A 57 -4.72 7.34 11.08
N ASN A 58 -3.59 7.76 11.64
CA ASN A 58 -2.28 7.34 11.17
C ASN A 58 -2.01 5.87 11.49
N TRP A 59 -2.52 5.38 12.63
CA TRP A 59 -2.44 3.97 12.95
C TRP A 59 -3.24 3.11 11.97
N LEU A 60 -4.47 3.51 11.62
CA LEU A 60 -5.27 2.84 10.60
C LEU A 60 -4.54 2.82 9.26
N TYR A 61 -3.93 3.94 8.92
CA TYR A 61 -3.16 4.08 7.69
C TYR A 61 -1.98 3.11 7.66
N ARG A 62 -1.24 3.03 8.76
CA ARG A 62 -0.10 2.12 8.89
C ARG A 62 -0.52 0.67 8.69
N VAL A 63 -1.52 0.22 9.42
CA VAL A 63 -2.01 -1.16 9.33
C VAL A 63 -2.56 -1.46 7.93
N GLY A 64 -3.33 -0.52 7.36
CA GLY A 64 -3.89 -0.67 6.02
C GLY A 64 -2.81 -0.82 4.95
N LEU A 65 -1.82 0.06 4.95
CA LEU A 65 -0.71 0.00 3.99
C LEU A 65 0.10 -1.28 4.15
N ASN A 66 0.46 -1.63 5.38
CA ASN A 66 1.23 -2.84 5.64
C ASN A 66 0.50 -4.09 5.15
N THR A 67 -0.81 -4.15 5.37
CA THR A 67 -1.63 -5.27 4.92
C THR A 67 -1.67 -5.35 3.40
N ALA A 68 -1.99 -4.23 2.75
CA ALA A 68 -2.13 -4.18 1.29
C ALA A 68 -0.82 -4.53 0.58
N ILE A 69 0.29 -3.95 1.03
CA ILE A 69 1.60 -4.20 0.45
C ILE A 69 2.01 -5.66 0.66
N SER A 70 1.77 -6.21 1.85
CA SER A 70 2.10 -7.61 2.15
C SER A 70 1.32 -8.56 1.26
N LEU A 71 0.02 -8.33 1.07
CA LEU A 71 -0.82 -9.15 0.19
C LEU A 71 -0.34 -9.07 -1.26
N TRP A 72 -0.04 -7.87 -1.74
CA TRP A 72 0.46 -7.68 -3.09
C TRP A 72 1.76 -8.44 -3.32
N ARG A 73 2.70 -8.36 -2.37
CA ARG A 73 3.99 -9.06 -2.48
C ARG A 73 3.81 -10.57 -2.44
N GLN A 74 2.89 -11.08 -1.65
CA GLN A 74 2.58 -12.51 -1.60
C GLN A 74 1.98 -12.98 -2.93
N GLU A 75 1.04 -12.24 -3.48
CA GLU A 75 0.39 -12.57 -4.74
C GLU A 75 1.40 -12.55 -5.89
N LYS A 76 2.27 -11.54 -5.94
CA LYS A 76 3.33 -11.44 -6.94
C LYS A 76 4.27 -12.65 -6.86
N LYS A 77 4.68 -13.03 -5.66
CA LYS A 77 5.54 -14.18 -5.43
C LYS A 77 4.86 -15.47 -5.87
N ARG A 78 3.57 -15.63 -5.58
CA ARG A 78 2.80 -16.79 -6.01
C ARG A 78 2.75 -16.92 -7.53
N VAL A 79 2.51 -15.81 -8.22
CA VAL A 79 2.46 -15.78 -9.68
C VAL A 79 3.82 -16.16 -10.27
N GLU A 80 4.92 -15.64 -9.72
CA GLU A 80 6.27 -15.95 -10.18
C GLU A 80 6.66 -17.42 -10.00
N THR A 81 6.10 -18.09 -8.97
CA THR A 81 6.41 -19.48 -8.70
C THR A 81 5.46 -20.47 -9.39
N THR A 82 4.36 -19.98 -9.97
CA THR A 82 3.39 -20.81 -10.68
C THR A 82 3.85 -21.00 -12.12
N PRO A 83 3.88 -22.27 -12.65
CA PRO A 83 4.23 -22.47 -14.05
C PRO A 83 3.29 -21.73 -14.97
N ILE A 84 3.86 -21.02 -15.93
CA ILE A 84 3.09 -20.27 -16.92
C ILE A 84 2.39 -21.29 -17.82
N THR A 85 1.06 -21.30 -17.82
CA THR A 85 0.30 -22.11 -18.77
C THR A 85 0.06 -21.31 -20.05
N PRO A 86 -0.04 -21.97 -21.20
CA PRO A 86 -0.27 -21.26 -22.49
C PRO A 86 -1.49 -20.36 -22.50
N LEU A 87 -2.47 -20.63 -21.63
CA LEU A 87 -3.68 -19.80 -21.52
C LEU A 87 -3.41 -18.44 -20.87
N MET A 88 -2.31 -18.30 -20.15
CA MET A 88 -1.93 -17.02 -19.54
C MET A 88 -1.22 -16.08 -20.51
N GLU A 89 -0.84 -16.57 -21.67
CA GLU A 89 -0.22 -15.75 -22.73
C GLU A 89 -1.23 -14.94 -23.52
N GLU A 90 -2.51 -15.22 -23.38
CA GLU A 90 -3.55 -14.39 -23.95
C GLU A 90 -3.70 -13.13 -23.10
N THR A 91 -2.68 -12.30 -23.14
CA THR A 91 -2.79 -10.97 -22.54
C THR A 91 -3.78 -10.17 -23.36
N ILE A 92 -4.81 -9.67 -22.69
CA ILE A 92 -5.65 -8.61 -23.22
C ILE A 92 -4.69 -7.49 -23.63
N PRO A 93 -4.70 -7.06 -24.89
CA PRO A 93 -3.80 -5.96 -25.28
C PRO A 93 -4.09 -4.75 -24.40
N ASP A 94 -3.07 -4.33 -23.66
CA ASP A 94 -3.17 -3.14 -22.82
C ASP A 94 -3.54 -1.95 -23.70
N GLU A 95 -4.53 -1.19 -23.27
CA GLU A 95 -4.83 0.06 -23.94
C GLU A 95 -3.57 0.94 -23.91
N PRO A 96 -3.26 1.64 -25.02
CA PRO A 96 -2.04 2.47 -25.09
C PRO A 96 -1.91 3.48 -23.96
N SER A 97 -3.03 3.93 -23.37
CA SER A 97 -3.04 4.86 -22.24
C SER A 97 -2.53 4.22 -20.94
N ASN A 98 -2.53 2.89 -20.82
CA ASN A 98 -2.13 2.17 -19.61
C ASN A 98 -0.66 1.74 -19.63
N THR A 99 0.04 1.85 -20.75
CA THR A 99 1.42 1.39 -20.87
C THR A 99 2.36 2.13 -19.92
N LEU A 100 2.29 3.47 -19.91
CA LEU A 100 3.12 4.29 -19.02
C LEU A 100 2.79 4.02 -17.57
N TYR A 101 1.52 3.86 -17.25
CA TYR A 101 1.04 3.57 -15.90
C TYR A 101 1.55 2.21 -15.44
N ASN A 102 1.50 1.20 -16.30
CA ASN A 102 2.01 -0.14 -16.00
C ASN A 102 3.52 -0.14 -15.78
N GLU A 103 4.27 0.62 -16.56
CA GLU A 103 5.71 0.77 -16.38
C GLU A 103 6.04 1.35 -15.02
N LEU A 104 5.31 2.37 -14.59
CA LEU A 104 5.50 2.98 -13.28
C LEU A 104 5.23 1.97 -12.16
N TYR A 105 4.15 1.21 -12.26
CA TYR A 105 3.85 0.17 -11.26
C TYR A 105 4.91 -0.92 -11.23
N GLN A 106 5.44 -1.31 -12.38
CA GLN A 106 6.53 -2.29 -12.44
C GLN A 106 7.78 -1.78 -11.70
N LEU A 107 8.11 -0.51 -11.87
CA LEU A 107 9.23 0.11 -11.14
C LEU A 107 8.97 0.13 -9.64
N ILE A 108 7.76 0.49 -9.22
CA ILE A 108 7.38 0.52 -7.82
C ILE A 108 7.46 -0.89 -7.22
N ASP A 109 7.06 -1.92 -7.96
CA ASP A 109 7.10 -3.30 -7.48
C ASP A 109 8.52 -3.80 -7.20
N LEU A 110 9.54 -3.17 -7.79
CA LEU A 110 10.93 -3.50 -7.51
C LEU A 110 11.45 -2.88 -6.21
N LEU A 111 10.70 -1.94 -5.63
CA LEU A 111 11.08 -1.30 -4.39
C LEU A 111 10.79 -2.19 -3.18
N SER A 112 11.46 -1.92 -2.06
CA SER A 112 11.16 -2.58 -0.79
C SER A 112 9.77 -2.20 -0.31
N LYS A 113 9.23 -2.97 0.64
CA LYS A 113 7.93 -2.71 1.24
C LYS A 113 7.84 -1.28 1.80
N ASP A 114 8.85 -0.85 2.55
CA ASP A 114 8.88 0.47 3.16
C ASP A 114 8.94 1.57 2.10
N ASP A 115 9.72 1.36 1.04
CA ASP A 115 9.83 2.33 -0.05
C ASP A 115 8.51 2.43 -0.83
N GLN A 116 7.82 1.31 -1.04
CA GLN A 116 6.49 1.33 -1.66
C GLN A 116 5.49 2.14 -0.84
N ALA A 117 5.53 1.99 0.48
CA ALA A 117 4.67 2.77 1.38
C ALA A 117 4.97 4.27 1.27
N LEU A 118 6.24 4.64 1.20
CA LEU A 118 6.64 6.05 1.03
C LEU A 118 6.13 6.63 -0.28
N VAL A 119 6.24 5.88 -1.37
CA VAL A 119 5.72 6.33 -2.67
C VAL A 119 4.22 6.54 -2.61
N TYR A 120 3.49 5.59 -2.03
CA TYR A 120 2.04 5.72 -1.89
C TYR A 120 1.67 6.97 -1.10
N LEU A 121 2.32 7.18 0.05
CA LEU A 121 2.05 8.33 0.91
C LEU A 121 2.38 9.64 0.22
N SER A 122 3.47 9.69 -0.53
CA SER A 122 3.86 10.89 -1.30
C SER A 122 2.80 11.25 -2.35
N VAL A 123 2.31 10.25 -3.09
CA VAL A 123 1.29 10.44 -4.12
C VAL A 123 -0.03 10.88 -3.49
N ASP A 124 -0.34 10.33 -2.31
CA ASP A 124 -1.57 10.66 -1.58
C ASP A 124 -1.52 12.05 -0.92
N GLY A 125 -0.39 12.73 -0.99
CA GLY A 125 -0.25 14.09 -0.49
C GLY A 125 0.11 14.19 0.99
N ALA A 126 0.58 13.11 1.61
CA ALA A 126 1.02 13.14 3.00
C ALA A 126 2.27 14.03 3.17
N THR A 127 2.32 14.78 4.26
CA THR A 127 3.52 15.53 4.61
C THR A 127 4.60 14.61 5.17
N GLU A 128 5.85 15.08 5.20
CA GLU A 128 6.94 14.31 5.80
C GLU A 128 6.68 14.00 7.28
N GLU A 129 6.05 14.94 8.00
CA GLU A 129 5.65 14.75 9.38
C GLU A 129 4.62 13.61 9.51
N GLU A 130 3.61 13.62 8.65
CA GLU A 130 2.60 12.56 8.63
C GLU A 130 3.21 11.21 8.27
N MET A 131 4.09 11.18 7.28
CA MET A 131 4.79 9.96 6.88
C MET A 131 5.62 9.39 8.04
N ALA A 132 6.31 10.25 8.78
CA ALA A 132 7.09 9.85 9.94
C ALA A 132 6.20 9.20 11.01
N ASP A 133 5.04 9.80 11.26
CA ASP A 133 4.08 9.30 12.24
C ASP A 133 3.46 7.96 11.78
N ILE A 134 3.10 7.86 10.52
CA ILE A 134 2.52 6.64 9.94
C ILE A 134 3.51 5.49 9.95
N LEU A 135 4.76 5.74 9.56
CA LEU A 135 5.78 4.70 9.43
C LEU A 135 6.53 4.43 10.72
N GLY A 136 6.38 5.29 11.73
CA GLY A 136 7.07 5.12 13.01
C GLY A 136 8.56 5.39 12.95
N ILE A 137 9.00 6.30 12.10
CA ILE A 137 10.40 6.71 11.91
C ILE A 137 10.52 8.23 12.10
N SER A 138 11.76 8.72 12.21
CA SER A 138 11.97 10.16 12.34
C SER A 138 11.71 10.89 11.02
N GLN A 139 11.36 12.17 11.11
CA GLN A 139 11.12 12.99 9.92
C GLN A 139 12.39 13.11 9.07
N THR A 140 13.55 13.20 9.70
CA THR A 140 14.84 13.20 9.00
C THR A 140 15.03 11.92 8.19
N THR A 141 14.68 10.77 8.77
CA THR A 141 14.77 9.48 8.08
C THR A 141 13.83 9.43 6.88
N VAL A 142 12.62 10.00 7.02
CA VAL A 142 11.68 10.10 5.89
C VAL A 142 12.31 10.86 4.73
N GLY A 143 12.89 12.01 4.99
CA GLY A 143 13.54 12.83 3.95
C GLY A 143 14.65 12.09 3.22
N VAL A 144 15.51 11.40 3.97
CA VAL A 144 16.61 10.61 3.41
C VAL A 144 16.07 9.46 2.54
N ARG A 145 15.06 8.75 3.02
CA ARG A 145 14.47 7.62 2.29
C ARG A 145 13.76 8.07 1.02
N ILE A 146 13.02 9.18 1.07
CA ILE A 146 12.36 9.73 -0.12
C ILE A 146 13.40 10.06 -1.20
N HIS A 147 14.50 10.69 -0.81
CA HIS A 147 15.58 11.01 -1.75
C HIS A 147 16.16 9.74 -2.40
N ARG A 148 16.42 8.73 -1.60
CA ARG A 148 16.91 7.43 -2.10
C ARG A 148 15.93 6.76 -3.04
N VAL A 149 14.64 6.80 -2.73
CA VAL A 149 13.59 6.21 -3.57
C VAL A 149 13.56 6.91 -4.93
N LYS A 150 13.63 8.24 -4.93
CA LYS A 150 13.67 9.02 -6.18
C LYS A 150 14.88 8.63 -7.02
N GLN A 151 16.04 8.47 -6.41
CA GLN A 151 17.26 8.05 -7.11
C GLN A 151 17.11 6.63 -7.68
N LYS A 152 16.54 5.71 -6.91
CA LYS A 152 16.29 4.34 -7.38
C LYS A 152 15.35 4.30 -8.58
N LEU A 153 14.28 5.07 -8.55
CA LEU A 153 13.32 5.13 -9.64
C LEU A 153 13.95 5.69 -10.91
N VAL A 154 14.79 6.71 -10.80
CA VAL A 154 15.51 7.27 -11.94
C VAL A 154 16.46 6.23 -12.53
N LYS A 155 17.19 5.50 -11.69
CA LYS A 155 18.10 4.43 -12.11
C LYS A 155 17.38 3.29 -12.83
N LEU A 156 16.25 2.86 -12.27
CA LEU A 156 15.47 1.74 -12.83
C LEU A 156 14.85 2.09 -14.16
N LYS A 157 14.56 3.38 -14.39
CA LYS A 157 14.01 3.85 -15.66
C LYS A 157 15.05 3.83 -16.79
N GLN A 158 16.32 3.93 -16.45
CA GLN A 158 17.42 3.84 -17.41
C GLN A 158 17.70 2.36 -17.71
#